data_e3503c82c3071f9dd7a3bbbf19b1bf4d
#
_entry.id   e3503c82c3071f9dd7a3bbbf19b1bf4d
#
_cell.length_a   1.000
_cell.length_b   1.000
_cell.length_c   1.000
_cell.angle_alpha   90.00
_cell.angle_beta   90.00
_cell.angle_gamma   90.00
#
_symmetry.space_group_name_H-M   'P 1'
#
loop_
_entity.id
_entity.type
_entity.pdbx_description
1 polymer ?
#
loop_
_entity_poly.entity_id
_entity_poly.type
_entity_poly.pdbx_seq_one_letter_code
_entity_poly.pdbx_strand_id
1 'polypeptide(L)'
;MAKAPARKASPAPAASNRERPNEPQRYKASKEELLEFYKQMLLIRRFEEKAGQLYGLGFIGGFCHLYIGQEAVAVGLQSALDGEKDSVITGYRDHGHMLAYGIDPKIIMAELTGRAAGISRGKGGSMHMFSTEKKFYGGHGIVGAQVSLGAGLAFAHKYNEDGGVAMSYFGDGAANQGQVYEAFNMAELWKLPIIFVIENNQYAMGTSVNRASSEDQLYKRGESFRIPGIQVDGMDVLACRGAAEEALEWVRSGKGPIILEMKTYRYRGHSMSDPAKYRSREEVQSVREKSDPIEAVKRELETLGLKEDDLKPIEAEIRKIVNEAADYAEQTPEPDPAELYTDVLVETY
;
A
#
# COMPACT_ATOMS: atom_id res chain seq x y z
N MET A 1 -46.78 11.93 43.19
CA MET A 1 -45.69 11.85 42.23
C MET A 1 -44.37 11.74 43.00
N ALA A 2 -43.79 10.55 43.07
CA ALA A 2 -42.52 10.32 43.77
C ALA A 2 -41.33 10.71 42.85
N LYS A 3 -40.44 11.58 43.32
CA LYS A 3 -39.20 11.95 42.62
C LYS A 3 -38.28 10.74 42.55
N ALA A 4 -37.88 10.36 41.33
CA ALA A 4 -36.86 9.36 41.12
C ALA A 4 -35.52 9.80 41.76
N PRO A 5 -34.73 8.89 42.36
CA PRO A 5 -33.47 9.25 42.95
C PRO A 5 -32.47 9.64 41.87
N ALA A 6 -31.74 10.75 42.09
CA ALA A 6 -30.69 11.22 41.22
C ALA A 6 -29.57 10.16 41.13
N ARG A 7 -29.28 9.62 39.94
CA ARG A 7 -28.11 8.80 39.68
C ARG A 7 -26.86 9.62 39.94
N LYS A 8 -26.07 9.23 40.93
CA LYS A 8 -24.72 9.77 41.11
C LYS A 8 -23.91 9.44 39.85
N ALA A 9 -23.41 10.47 39.18
CA ALA A 9 -22.46 10.29 38.05
C ALA A 9 -21.26 9.55 38.57
N SER A 10 -20.90 8.44 37.93
CA SER A 10 -19.61 7.76 38.17
C SER A 10 -18.48 8.77 37.86
N PRO A 11 -17.44 8.83 38.69
CA PRO A 11 -16.30 9.69 38.39
C PRO A 11 -15.74 9.29 37.02
N ALA A 12 -15.43 10.30 36.18
CA ALA A 12 -14.74 10.08 34.93
C ALA A 12 -13.44 9.29 35.22
N PRO A 13 -13.12 8.25 34.45
CA PRO A 13 -11.87 7.55 34.65
C PRO A 13 -10.72 8.56 34.52
N ALA A 14 -9.79 8.53 35.50
CA ALA A 14 -8.59 9.32 35.45
C ALA A 14 -7.93 9.15 34.09
N ALA A 15 -7.38 10.24 33.53
CA ALA A 15 -6.63 10.18 32.28
C ALA A 15 -5.53 9.12 32.43
N SER A 16 -5.79 7.92 31.97
CA SER A 16 -4.81 6.83 31.99
C SER A 16 -3.63 7.28 31.15
N ASN A 17 -2.42 7.13 31.64
CA ASN A 17 -1.21 7.14 30.84
C ASN A 17 -1.45 6.10 29.73
N ARG A 18 -1.82 6.56 28.54
CA ARG A 18 -2.06 5.67 27.41
C ARG A 18 -0.72 5.10 27.01
N GLU A 19 -0.64 3.79 26.98
CA GLU A 19 0.48 3.11 26.37
C GLU A 19 0.60 3.57 24.92
N ARG A 20 1.82 3.86 24.49
CA ARG A 20 2.13 4.25 23.12
C ARG A 20 3.12 3.25 22.54
N PRO A 21 3.11 3.01 21.22
CA PRO A 21 4.15 2.24 20.55
C PRO A 21 5.51 2.93 20.78
N ASN A 22 6.58 2.15 20.71
CA ASN A 22 7.92 2.72 20.70
C ASN A 22 8.12 3.58 19.45
N GLU A 23 9.09 4.50 19.48
CA GLU A 23 9.53 5.15 18.26
C GLU A 23 10.20 4.10 17.35
N PRO A 24 9.72 3.92 16.10
CA PRO A 24 10.31 2.94 15.21
C PRO A 24 11.78 3.30 14.94
N GLN A 25 12.62 2.31 15.06
CA GLN A 25 14.03 2.45 14.70
C GLN A 25 14.19 2.15 13.20
N ARG A 26 15.04 2.93 12.55
CA ARG A 26 15.42 2.62 11.18
C ARG A 26 16.05 1.23 11.13
N TYR A 27 15.51 0.34 10.28
CA TYR A 27 15.96 -1.06 10.18
C TYR A 27 17.45 -1.14 9.80
N LYS A 28 18.15 -2.09 10.39
CA LYS A 28 19.57 -2.35 10.10
C LYS A 28 19.66 -3.54 9.17
N ALA A 29 19.61 -3.28 7.88
CA ALA A 29 19.68 -4.32 6.86
C ALA A 29 21.12 -4.84 6.66
N SER A 30 21.23 -6.12 6.38
CA SER A 30 22.45 -6.71 5.81
C SER A 30 22.66 -6.21 4.36
N LYS A 31 23.84 -6.49 3.81
CA LYS A 31 24.13 -6.16 2.40
C LYS A 31 23.19 -6.91 1.45
N GLU A 32 22.90 -8.16 1.77
CA GLU A 32 22.02 -9.02 0.99
C GLU A 32 20.57 -8.50 0.99
N GLU A 33 20.07 -8.06 2.15
CA GLU A 33 18.74 -7.44 2.25
C GLU A 33 18.66 -6.11 1.51
N LEU A 34 19.71 -5.27 1.59
CA LEU A 34 19.77 -4.03 0.82
C LEU A 34 19.74 -4.30 -0.69
N LEU A 35 20.45 -5.33 -1.17
CA LEU A 35 20.40 -5.74 -2.57
C LEU A 35 19.00 -6.21 -2.97
N GLU A 36 18.31 -6.93 -2.09
CA GLU A 36 16.94 -7.37 -2.34
C GLU A 36 15.97 -6.18 -2.38
N PHE A 37 16.07 -5.24 -1.45
CA PHE A 37 15.28 -4.00 -1.48
C PHE A 37 15.53 -3.20 -2.76
N TYR A 38 16.79 -3.08 -3.17
CA TYR A 38 17.14 -2.43 -4.43
C TYR A 38 16.48 -3.11 -5.63
N LYS A 39 16.58 -4.45 -5.73
CA LYS A 39 15.98 -5.24 -6.81
C LYS A 39 14.47 -5.06 -6.88
N GLN A 40 13.78 -5.19 -5.75
CA GLN A 40 12.33 -5.09 -5.69
C GLN A 40 11.83 -3.70 -6.05
N MET A 41 12.43 -2.64 -5.49
CA MET A 41 12.06 -1.26 -5.84
C MET A 41 12.37 -0.95 -7.30
N LEU A 42 13.49 -1.43 -7.83
CA LEU A 42 13.84 -1.26 -9.24
C LEU A 42 12.89 -2.02 -10.16
N LEU A 43 12.47 -3.24 -9.79
CA LEU A 43 11.46 -4.00 -10.52
C LEU A 43 10.14 -3.22 -10.62
N ILE A 44 9.64 -2.71 -9.50
CA ILE A 44 8.43 -1.88 -9.46
C ILE A 44 8.59 -0.67 -10.40
N ARG A 45 9.67 0.08 -10.29
CA ARG A 45 9.95 1.26 -11.10
C ARG A 45 9.95 0.94 -12.60
N ARG A 46 10.68 -0.09 -13.01
CA ARG A 46 10.82 -0.47 -14.43
C ARG A 46 9.54 -1.07 -14.99
N PHE A 47 8.84 -1.86 -14.18
CA PHE A 47 7.52 -2.39 -14.55
C PHE A 47 6.52 -1.27 -14.82
N GLU A 48 6.44 -0.30 -13.93
CA GLU A 48 5.52 0.84 -14.05
C GLU A 48 5.89 1.78 -15.21
N GLU A 49 7.18 1.96 -15.48
CA GLU A 49 7.63 2.68 -16.67
C GLU A 49 7.21 1.97 -17.96
N LYS A 50 7.30 0.63 -18.01
CA LYS A 50 6.83 -0.18 -19.13
C LYS A 50 5.30 -0.12 -19.25
N ALA A 51 4.55 -0.25 -18.15
CA ALA A 51 3.11 -0.09 -18.14
C ALA A 51 2.68 1.27 -18.70
N GLY A 52 3.39 2.34 -18.32
CA GLY A 52 3.17 3.67 -18.89
C GLY A 52 3.43 3.74 -20.41
N GLN A 53 4.43 3.03 -20.92
CA GLN A 53 4.69 2.92 -22.36
C GLN A 53 3.56 2.18 -23.08
N LEU A 54 3.13 1.03 -22.55
CA LEU A 54 2.04 0.22 -23.12
C LEU A 54 0.71 0.98 -23.10
N TYR A 55 0.45 1.78 -22.07
CA TYR A 55 -0.68 2.71 -22.04
C TYR A 55 -0.63 3.70 -23.19
N GLY A 56 0.55 4.32 -23.41
CA GLY A 56 0.76 5.26 -24.52
C GLY A 56 0.58 4.64 -25.91
N LEU A 57 0.82 3.34 -26.04
CA LEU A 57 0.61 2.56 -27.27
C LEU A 57 -0.81 2.02 -27.42
N GLY A 58 -1.69 2.21 -26.42
CA GLY A 58 -3.08 1.79 -26.45
C GLY A 58 -3.32 0.34 -26.04
N PHE A 59 -2.31 -0.38 -25.54
CA PHE A 59 -2.48 -1.75 -25.03
C PHE A 59 -3.20 -1.81 -23.68
N ILE A 60 -3.09 -0.75 -22.88
CA ILE A 60 -3.78 -0.62 -21.59
C ILE A 60 -4.91 0.39 -21.76
N GLY A 61 -6.14 -0.06 -21.57
CA GLY A 61 -7.35 0.76 -21.62
C GLY A 61 -7.78 1.28 -20.24
N GLY A 62 -8.68 2.24 -20.21
CA GLY A 62 -9.24 2.76 -18.96
C GLY A 62 -8.25 3.57 -18.12
N PHE A 63 -8.42 3.54 -16.80
CA PHE A 63 -7.53 4.22 -15.88
C PHE A 63 -6.34 3.31 -15.52
N CYS A 64 -5.13 3.87 -15.62
CA CYS A 64 -3.90 3.21 -15.19
C CYS A 64 -3.20 4.08 -14.14
N HIS A 65 -3.00 3.54 -12.94
CA HIS A 65 -2.49 4.27 -11.79
C HIS A 65 -1.10 3.76 -11.42
N LEU A 66 -0.07 4.43 -11.90
CA LEU A 66 1.32 4.05 -11.65
C LEU A 66 1.75 4.35 -10.21
N TYR A 67 2.56 3.45 -9.64
CA TYR A 67 3.06 3.53 -8.26
C TYR A 67 4.41 4.27 -8.13
N ILE A 68 4.96 4.78 -9.22
CA ILE A 68 6.29 5.40 -9.32
C ILE A 68 6.49 6.51 -8.26
N GLY A 69 7.56 6.38 -7.47
CA GLY A 69 7.95 7.28 -6.39
C GLY A 69 7.60 6.78 -4.99
N GLN A 70 6.78 5.74 -4.87
CA GLN A 70 6.30 5.20 -3.59
C GLN A 70 6.87 3.80 -3.27
N GLU A 71 7.85 3.35 -4.03
CA GLU A 71 8.37 1.97 -4.00
C GLU A 71 8.84 1.55 -2.61
N ALA A 72 9.45 2.47 -1.84
CA ALA A 72 9.92 2.20 -0.49
C ALA A 72 8.80 1.79 0.47
N VAL A 73 7.61 2.35 0.30
CA VAL A 73 6.44 2.01 1.14
C VAL A 73 6.03 0.56 0.92
N ALA A 74 5.79 0.17 -0.34
CA ALA A 74 5.36 -1.19 -0.65
C ALA A 74 6.41 -2.21 -0.22
N VAL A 75 7.68 -2.01 -0.60
CA VAL A 75 8.77 -2.97 -0.34
C VAL A 75 9.09 -3.03 1.15
N GLY A 76 9.24 -1.89 1.82
CA GLY A 76 9.60 -1.83 3.23
C GLY A 76 8.56 -2.48 4.12
N LEU A 77 7.28 -2.12 3.96
CA LEU A 77 6.20 -2.68 4.79
C LEU A 77 5.99 -4.17 4.50
N GLN A 78 5.96 -4.56 3.20
CA GLN A 78 5.79 -5.93 2.78
C GLN A 78 6.85 -6.88 3.34
N SER A 79 8.10 -6.42 3.35
CA SER A 79 9.22 -7.26 3.80
C SER A 79 9.14 -7.67 5.28
N ALA A 80 8.27 -7.04 6.08
CA ALA A 80 8.05 -7.36 7.49
C ALA A 80 6.92 -8.38 7.71
N LEU A 81 6.04 -8.57 6.73
CA LEU A 81 4.85 -9.40 6.87
C LEU A 81 5.16 -10.90 6.77
N ASP A 82 4.38 -11.70 7.48
CA ASP A 82 4.34 -13.14 7.32
C ASP A 82 3.34 -13.48 6.19
N GLY A 83 3.87 -13.80 5.01
CA GLY A 83 3.05 -14.09 3.83
C GLY A 83 2.11 -15.29 3.97
N GLU A 84 2.34 -16.17 4.96
CA GLU A 84 1.48 -17.31 5.26
C GLU A 84 0.31 -16.95 6.20
N LYS A 85 0.41 -15.83 6.94
CA LYS A 85 -0.58 -15.45 7.96
C LYS A 85 -1.24 -14.12 7.68
N ASP A 86 -0.44 -13.11 7.36
CA ASP A 86 -0.92 -11.74 7.30
C ASP A 86 -1.70 -11.46 6.00
N SER A 87 -2.73 -10.64 6.12
CA SER A 87 -3.57 -10.22 5.01
C SER A 87 -3.27 -8.78 4.60
N VAL A 88 -3.30 -8.52 3.30
CA VAL A 88 -3.15 -7.17 2.76
C VAL A 88 -4.33 -6.78 1.88
N ILE A 89 -4.72 -5.52 1.99
CA ILE A 89 -5.75 -4.91 1.16
C ILE A 89 -5.36 -3.48 0.81
N THR A 90 -5.58 -3.08 -0.44
CA THR A 90 -5.13 -1.80 -0.98
C THR A 90 -6.25 -1.05 -1.68
N GLY A 91 -6.02 0.23 -1.98
CA GLY A 91 -6.79 0.95 -2.99
C GLY A 91 -6.35 0.58 -4.42
N TYR A 92 -6.85 1.32 -5.37
CA TYR A 92 -6.68 1.08 -6.81
C TYR A 92 -5.25 1.30 -7.38
N ARG A 93 -4.28 1.74 -6.58
CA ARG A 93 -2.87 1.91 -6.96
C ARG A 93 -2.04 0.78 -6.37
N ASP A 94 -2.20 -0.41 -6.89
CA ASP A 94 -1.75 -1.65 -6.26
C ASP A 94 -0.68 -2.44 -7.02
N HIS A 95 -0.25 -1.99 -8.23
CA HIS A 95 0.77 -2.70 -9.01
C HIS A 95 2.06 -2.92 -8.22
N GLY A 96 2.56 -1.87 -7.53
CA GLY A 96 3.75 -1.96 -6.70
C GLY A 96 3.60 -2.95 -5.55
N HIS A 97 2.42 -2.98 -4.93
CA HIS A 97 2.12 -3.92 -3.86
C HIS A 97 2.08 -5.36 -4.39
N MET A 98 1.43 -5.61 -5.53
CA MET A 98 1.39 -6.93 -6.17
C MET A 98 2.80 -7.46 -6.45
N LEU A 99 3.66 -6.61 -7.00
CA LEU A 99 5.05 -6.97 -7.29
C LEU A 99 5.85 -7.24 -6.01
N ALA A 100 5.70 -6.39 -4.98
CA ALA A 100 6.34 -6.59 -3.69
C ALA A 100 5.88 -7.88 -3.00
N TYR A 101 4.63 -8.31 -3.24
CA TYR A 101 4.07 -9.60 -2.79
C TYR A 101 4.57 -10.81 -3.59
N GLY A 102 5.45 -10.60 -4.57
CA GLY A 102 6.03 -11.67 -5.37
C GLY A 102 5.04 -12.29 -6.36
N ILE A 103 4.02 -11.55 -6.78
CA ILE A 103 3.18 -11.97 -7.91
C ILE A 103 3.99 -11.81 -9.20
N ASP A 104 3.92 -12.82 -10.07
CA ASP A 104 4.67 -12.83 -11.33
C ASP A 104 4.35 -11.59 -12.18
N PRO A 105 5.35 -10.78 -12.57
CA PRO A 105 5.16 -9.62 -13.43
C PRO A 105 4.43 -9.92 -14.75
N LYS A 106 4.56 -11.13 -15.29
CA LYS A 106 3.84 -11.57 -16.49
C LYS A 106 2.34 -11.57 -16.30
N ILE A 107 1.89 -12.09 -15.14
CA ILE A 107 0.47 -12.18 -14.81
C ILE A 107 -0.12 -10.79 -14.54
N ILE A 108 0.64 -9.91 -13.86
CA ILE A 108 0.22 -8.53 -13.61
C ILE A 108 0.13 -7.76 -14.94
N MET A 109 1.13 -7.87 -15.82
CA MET A 109 1.12 -7.17 -17.10
C MET A 109 -0.01 -7.67 -18.00
N ALA A 110 -0.29 -8.98 -17.99
CA ALA A 110 -1.43 -9.56 -18.69
C ALA A 110 -2.77 -8.99 -18.18
N GLU A 111 -2.91 -8.80 -16.86
CA GLU A 111 -4.10 -8.18 -16.28
C GLU A 111 -4.26 -6.73 -16.72
N LEU A 112 -3.18 -5.93 -16.67
CA LEU A 112 -3.19 -4.54 -17.12
C LEU A 112 -3.63 -4.38 -18.56
N THR A 113 -3.26 -5.33 -19.42
CA THR A 113 -3.59 -5.33 -20.86
C THR A 113 -4.88 -6.06 -21.19
N GLY A 114 -5.66 -6.49 -20.17
CA GLY A 114 -6.94 -7.16 -20.35
C GLY A 114 -6.83 -8.56 -20.97
N ARG A 115 -5.79 -9.33 -20.62
CA ARG A 115 -5.54 -10.67 -21.18
C ARG A 115 -6.05 -11.78 -20.27
N ALA A 116 -6.51 -12.88 -20.85
CA ALA A 116 -7.08 -14.02 -20.14
C ALA A 116 -6.16 -14.64 -19.08
N ALA A 117 -4.84 -14.55 -19.26
CA ALA A 117 -3.83 -15.01 -18.30
C ALA A 117 -3.58 -14.03 -17.14
N GLY A 118 -4.26 -12.88 -17.10
CA GLY A 118 -4.19 -11.94 -15.98
C GLY A 118 -4.73 -12.54 -14.69
N ILE A 119 -4.29 -12.01 -13.55
CA ILE A 119 -4.66 -12.54 -12.22
C ILE A 119 -6.16 -12.49 -11.94
N SER A 120 -6.88 -11.54 -12.53
CA SER A 120 -8.33 -11.42 -12.52
C SER A 120 -8.94 -11.77 -13.89
N ARG A 121 -8.26 -12.61 -14.68
CA ARG A 121 -8.62 -13.04 -16.03
C ARG A 121 -8.85 -11.89 -17.02
N GLY A 122 -8.13 -10.79 -16.85
CA GLY A 122 -8.26 -9.60 -17.69
C GLY A 122 -9.51 -8.75 -17.42
N LYS A 123 -10.30 -9.07 -16.38
CA LYS A 123 -11.53 -8.35 -16.02
C LYS A 123 -11.27 -7.16 -15.08
N GLY A 124 -10.17 -7.19 -14.32
CA GLY A 124 -9.85 -6.20 -13.28
C GLY A 124 -9.07 -5.00 -13.79
N GLY A 125 -8.21 -5.19 -14.77
CA GLY A 125 -7.31 -4.15 -15.27
C GLY A 125 -6.38 -3.60 -14.19
N SER A 126 -6.06 -2.30 -14.25
CA SER A 126 -5.13 -1.64 -13.34
C SER A 126 -5.59 -1.55 -11.88
N MET A 127 -6.88 -1.69 -11.59
CA MET A 127 -7.43 -1.30 -10.29
C MET A 127 -7.99 -2.45 -9.45
N HIS A 128 -8.12 -3.64 -10.03
CA HIS A 128 -8.83 -4.76 -9.41
C HIS A 128 -8.06 -6.06 -9.56
N MET A 129 -6.90 -6.11 -8.90
CA MET A 129 -6.06 -7.30 -8.86
C MET A 129 -6.11 -7.94 -7.49
N PHE A 130 -6.27 -9.26 -7.43
CA PHE A 130 -6.47 -10.03 -6.20
C PHE A 130 -5.66 -11.32 -6.26
N SER A 131 -5.12 -11.76 -5.13
CA SER A 131 -4.51 -13.08 -4.98
C SER A 131 -4.84 -13.65 -3.62
N THR A 132 -5.93 -14.41 -3.53
CA THR A 132 -6.35 -15.04 -2.27
C THR A 132 -5.33 -16.05 -1.76
N GLU A 133 -4.60 -16.71 -2.67
CA GLU A 133 -3.50 -17.61 -2.35
C GLU A 133 -2.39 -16.87 -1.57
N LYS A 134 -2.06 -15.65 -2.00
CA LYS A 134 -1.10 -14.79 -1.33
C LYS A 134 -1.70 -13.90 -0.23
N LYS A 135 -2.97 -14.12 0.14
CA LYS A 135 -3.71 -13.28 1.09
C LYS A 135 -3.68 -11.78 0.75
N PHE A 136 -3.56 -11.48 -0.53
CA PHE A 136 -3.68 -10.15 -1.10
C PHE A 136 -5.12 -9.93 -1.57
N TYR A 137 -5.89 -9.18 -0.80
CA TYR A 137 -7.32 -8.96 -1.02
C TYR A 137 -7.62 -7.73 -1.87
N GLY A 138 -6.64 -7.31 -2.63
CA GLY A 138 -6.76 -6.53 -3.82
C GLY A 138 -6.85 -5.05 -3.72
N GLY A 139 -6.94 -4.52 -4.95
CA GLY A 139 -7.19 -3.14 -5.27
C GLY A 139 -8.68 -2.81 -5.33
N HIS A 140 -9.07 -1.76 -4.64
CA HIS A 140 -10.45 -1.30 -4.58
C HIS A 140 -10.61 0.06 -5.24
N GLY A 141 -11.51 0.16 -6.24
CA GLY A 141 -11.82 1.41 -6.94
C GLY A 141 -12.63 2.39 -6.10
N ILE A 142 -13.45 1.90 -5.17
CA ILE A 142 -14.21 2.76 -4.25
C ILE A 142 -13.27 3.30 -3.18
N VAL A 143 -13.10 4.62 -3.19
CA VAL A 143 -12.15 5.32 -2.31
C VAL A 143 -12.50 5.11 -0.84
N GLY A 144 -11.58 4.52 -0.08
CA GLY A 144 -11.75 4.25 1.35
C GLY A 144 -12.44 2.92 1.70
N ALA A 145 -13.04 2.21 0.74
CA ALA A 145 -13.74 0.95 1.00
C ALA A 145 -12.82 -0.12 1.60
N GLN A 146 -11.58 -0.18 1.14
CA GLN A 146 -10.58 -1.12 1.64
C GLN A 146 -10.29 -0.96 3.14
N VAL A 147 -10.57 0.18 3.74
CA VAL A 147 -10.35 0.40 5.18
C VAL A 147 -11.35 -0.40 6.01
N SER A 148 -12.63 -0.35 5.63
CA SER A 148 -13.70 -1.13 6.29
C SER A 148 -13.53 -2.63 6.01
N LEU A 149 -13.19 -3.01 4.78
CA LEU A 149 -12.91 -4.40 4.42
C LEU A 149 -11.67 -4.93 5.16
N GLY A 150 -10.62 -4.12 5.30
CA GLY A 150 -9.44 -4.46 6.10
C GLY A 150 -9.77 -4.69 7.57
N ALA A 151 -10.66 -3.89 8.14
CA ALA A 151 -11.18 -4.14 9.49
C ALA A 151 -11.93 -5.47 9.56
N GLY A 152 -12.66 -5.86 8.51
CA GLY A 152 -13.29 -7.18 8.39
C GLY A 152 -12.28 -8.33 8.34
N LEU A 153 -11.18 -8.18 7.59
CA LEU A 153 -10.09 -9.17 7.57
C LEU A 153 -9.44 -9.33 8.95
N ALA A 154 -9.17 -8.21 9.63
CA ALA A 154 -8.64 -8.23 10.99
C ALA A 154 -9.62 -8.86 11.99
N PHE A 155 -10.92 -8.64 11.81
CA PHE A 155 -11.95 -9.31 12.60
C PHE A 155 -11.90 -10.83 12.38
N ALA A 156 -11.74 -11.28 11.13
CA ALA A 156 -11.60 -12.70 10.82
C ALA A 156 -10.35 -13.31 11.48
N HIS A 157 -9.20 -12.64 11.41
CA HIS A 157 -7.99 -13.07 12.13
C HIS A 157 -8.21 -13.20 13.64
N LYS A 158 -8.85 -12.19 14.23
CA LYS A 158 -9.17 -12.21 15.66
C LYS A 158 -10.15 -13.32 16.04
N TYR A 159 -11.19 -13.51 15.21
CA TYR A 159 -12.22 -14.53 15.46
C TYR A 159 -11.66 -15.96 15.34
N ASN A 160 -10.77 -16.19 14.37
CA ASN A 160 -10.12 -17.47 14.16
C ASN A 160 -8.93 -17.73 15.09
N GLU A 161 -8.48 -16.71 15.82
CA GLU A 161 -7.30 -16.78 16.71
C GLU A 161 -6.04 -17.30 15.98
N ASP A 162 -5.89 -16.96 14.68
CA ASP A 162 -4.82 -17.49 13.83
C ASP A 162 -3.49 -16.71 13.94
N GLY A 163 -3.48 -15.60 14.69
CA GLY A 163 -2.31 -14.74 14.92
C GLY A 163 -1.94 -13.86 13.73
N GLY A 164 -2.76 -13.84 12.67
CA GLY A 164 -2.59 -12.97 11.51
C GLY A 164 -2.94 -11.53 11.82
N VAL A 165 -2.41 -10.63 10.98
CA VAL A 165 -2.62 -9.19 11.00
C VAL A 165 -3.16 -8.74 9.65
N ALA A 166 -4.08 -7.79 9.63
CA ALA A 166 -4.49 -7.14 8.41
C ALA A 166 -3.73 -5.82 8.22
N MET A 167 -3.12 -5.60 7.05
CA MET A 167 -2.53 -4.33 6.66
C MET A 167 -3.37 -3.69 5.57
N SER A 168 -3.96 -2.53 5.87
CA SER A 168 -4.87 -1.83 4.97
C SER A 168 -4.27 -0.52 4.49
N TYR A 169 -3.97 -0.43 3.19
CA TYR A 169 -3.37 0.74 2.56
C TYR A 169 -4.43 1.66 1.95
N PHE A 170 -4.30 2.95 2.18
CA PHE A 170 -5.18 3.96 1.57
C PHE A 170 -4.46 5.31 1.45
N GLY A 171 -4.86 6.10 0.45
CA GLY A 171 -4.24 7.40 0.19
C GLY A 171 -4.70 8.51 1.13
N ASP A 172 -3.97 9.64 1.10
CA ASP A 172 -4.30 10.86 1.85
C ASP A 172 -5.72 11.39 1.57
N GLY A 173 -6.19 11.27 0.33
CA GLY A 173 -7.57 11.63 -0.01
C GLY A 173 -8.60 10.69 0.60
N ALA A 174 -8.35 9.38 0.60
CA ALA A 174 -9.20 8.38 1.20
C ALA A 174 -9.34 8.57 2.72
N ALA A 175 -8.30 9.09 3.38
CA ALA A 175 -8.33 9.40 4.80
C ALA A 175 -9.42 10.43 5.20
N ASN A 176 -10.05 11.11 4.25
CA ASN A 176 -11.17 12.02 4.49
C ASN A 176 -12.56 11.36 4.37
N GLN A 177 -12.64 10.09 4.00
CA GLN A 177 -13.92 9.37 3.89
C GLN A 177 -14.48 9.01 5.27
N GLY A 178 -15.82 9.17 5.46
CA GLY A 178 -16.47 8.88 6.74
C GLY A 178 -16.32 7.43 7.19
N GLN A 179 -16.39 6.48 6.27
CA GLN A 179 -16.22 5.05 6.56
C GLN A 179 -14.85 4.69 7.19
N VAL A 180 -13.81 5.50 6.98
CA VAL A 180 -12.51 5.32 7.64
C VAL A 180 -12.66 5.46 9.16
N TYR A 181 -13.41 6.48 9.61
CA TYR A 181 -13.63 6.74 11.03
C TYR A 181 -14.59 5.72 11.66
N GLU A 182 -15.56 5.22 10.90
CA GLU A 182 -16.40 4.10 11.33
C GLU A 182 -15.53 2.83 11.56
N ALA A 183 -14.63 2.52 10.63
CA ALA A 183 -13.69 1.42 10.77
C ALA A 183 -12.72 1.61 11.94
N PHE A 184 -12.22 2.81 12.18
CA PHE A 184 -11.37 3.15 13.33
C PHE A 184 -12.09 2.85 14.65
N ASN A 185 -13.35 3.28 14.76
CA ASN A 185 -14.15 3.02 15.94
C ASN A 185 -14.33 1.52 16.21
N MET A 186 -14.68 0.75 15.20
CA MET A 186 -14.86 -0.70 15.33
C MET A 186 -13.54 -1.40 15.65
N ALA A 187 -12.46 -1.04 14.97
CA ALA A 187 -11.16 -1.64 15.16
C ALA A 187 -10.62 -1.44 16.58
N GLU A 188 -10.75 -0.23 17.11
CA GLU A 188 -10.30 0.05 18.49
C GLU A 188 -11.22 -0.57 19.54
N LEU A 189 -12.54 -0.50 19.34
CA LEU A 189 -13.53 -1.07 20.26
C LEU A 189 -13.29 -2.57 20.46
N TRP A 190 -12.96 -3.26 19.38
CA TRP A 190 -12.75 -4.71 19.40
C TRP A 190 -11.27 -5.10 19.46
N LYS A 191 -10.35 -4.13 19.55
CA LYS A 191 -8.90 -4.39 19.56
C LYS A 191 -8.48 -5.32 18.41
N LEU A 192 -8.89 -4.95 17.18
CA LEU A 192 -8.58 -5.73 15.99
C LEU A 192 -7.09 -5.64 15.63
N PRO A 193 -6.47 -6.72 15.18
CA PRO A 193 -5.09 -6.73 14.74
C PRO A 193 -4.96 -6.12 13.34
N ILE A 194 -5.09 -4.81 13.22
CA ILE A 194 -5.01 -4.08 11.95
C ILE A 194 -4.00 -2.94 12.02
N ILE A 195 -3.22 -2.80 10.95
CA ILE A 195 -2.35 -1.67 10.67
C ILE A 195 -2.99 -0.85 9.56
N PHE A 196 -3.37 0.37 9.86
CA PHE A 196 -3.89 1.34 8.90
C PHE A 196 -2.72 2.12 8.29
N VAL A 197 -2.45 1.94 7.01
CA VAL A 197 -1.34 2.59 6.31
C VAL A 197 -1.87 3.71 5.43
N ILE A 198 -1.54 4.95 5.77
CA ILE A 198 -1.87 6.13 4.96
C ILE A 198 -0.70 6.44 4.04
N GLU A 199 -0.84 6.15 2.75
CA GLU A 199 0.12 6.55 1.72
C GLU A 199 -0.08 8.04 1.39
N ASN A 200 0.55 8.91 2.20
CA ASN A 200 0.48 10.35 2.01
C ASN A 200 1.44 10.78 0.90
N ASN A 201 1.00 10.68 -0.35
CA ASN A 201 1.77 11.09 -1.52
C ASN A 201 1.55 12.56 -1.92
N GLN A 202 1.00 13.37 -1.02
CA GLN A 202 0.80 14.81 -1.03
C GLN A 202 -0.39 15.29 -1.89
N TYR A 203 -0.93 14.47 -2.82
CA TYR A 203 -1.97 14.92 -3.74
C TYR A 203 -3.05 13.86 -3.95
N ALA A 204 -4.27 14.11 -3.47
CA ALA A 204 -5.47 13.37 -3.85
C ALA A 204 -5.98 13.89 -5.20
N MET A 205 -5.81 13.12 -6.26
CA MET A 205 -5.89 13.63 -7.63
C MET A 205 -5.01 14.88 -7.79
N GLY A 206 -5.59 16.05 -7.92
CA GLY A 206 -4.92 17.35 -8.01
C GLY A 206 -5.05 18.22 -6.77
N THR A 207 -5.62 17.73 -5.68
CA THR A 207 -5.81 18.50 -4.45
C THR A 207 -4.74 18.13 -3.43
N SER A 208 -3.95 19.12 -3.00
CA SER A 208 -2.92 18.90 -1.98
C SER A 208 -3.53 18.66 -0.61
N VAL A 209 -2.82 17.92 0.25
CA VAL A 209 -3.21 17.64 1.65
C VAL A 209 -3.48 18.95 2.40
N ASN A 210 -2.59 19.94 2.29
CA ASN A 210 -2.72 21.23 2.98
C ASN A 210 -3.97 22.02 2.57
N ARG A 211 -4.52 21.76 1.38
CA ARG A 211 -5.74 22.40 0.91
C ARG A 211 -7.01 21.66 1.36
N ALA A 212 -6.90 20.34 1.57
CA ALA A 212 -8.05 19.47 1.82
C ALA A 212 -8.21 19.08 3.29
N SER A 213 -7.17 19.19 4.10
CA SER A 213 -7.11 18.67 5.46
C SER A 213 -6.83 19.78 6.46
N SER A 214 -7.64 19.91 7.50
CA SER A 214 -7.40 20.83 8.61
C SER A 214 -6.23 20.38 9.50
N GLU A 215 -6.02 19.06 9.61
CA GLU A 215 -4.83 18.45 10.23
C GLU A 215 -4.06 17.73 9.13
N ASP A 216 -2.87 18.21 8.82
CA ASP A 216 -1.99 17.70 7.77
C ASP A 216 -1.10 16.54 8.22
N GLN A 217 -1.01 16.31 9.54
CA GLN A 217 -0.38 15.16 10.16
C GLN A 217 -1.43 14.04 10.29
N LEU A 218 -1.60 13.29 9.20
CA LEU A 218 -2.73 12.36 9.08
C LEU A 218 -2.69 11.21 10.09
N TYR A 219 -1.53 10.87 10.62
CA TYR A 219 -1.38 9.86 11.68
C TYR A 219 -2.14 10.21 12.96
N LYS A 220 -2.39 11.50 13.23
CA LYS A 220 -3.14 11.98 14.40
C LYS A 220 -4.65 11.71 14.32
N ARG A 221 -5.17 11.37 13.15
CA ARG A 221 -6.61 11.16 12.97
C ARG A 221 -7.20 10.03 13.79
N GLY A 222 -6.37 9.12 14.27
CA GLY A 222 -6.77 8.06 15.19
C GLY A 222 -6.94 8.50 16.65
N GLU A 223 -6.46 9.67 17.05
CA GLU A 223 -6.37 10.08 18.45
C GLU A 223 -7.74 10.16 19.15
N SER A 224 -8.78 10.61 18.44
CA SER A 224 -10.16 10.66 18.98
C SER A 224 -10.74 9.26 19.23
N PHE A 225 -10.23 8.26 18.55
CA PHE A 225 -10.56 6.83 18.70
C PHE A 225 -9.59 6.09 19.62
N ARG A 226 -8.58 6.77 20.19
CA ARG A 226 -7.50 6.19 21.00
C ARG A 226 -6.52 5.30 20.21
N ILE A 227 -6.54 5.35 18.90
CA ILE A 227 -5.60 4.64 18.05
C ILE A 227 -4.30 5.45 17.98
N PRO A 228 -3.15 4.89 18.34
CA PRO A 228 -1.87 5.55 18.19
C PRO A 228 -1.51 5.66 16.70
N GLY A 229 -0.77 6.70 16.37
CA GLY A 229 -0.27 6.91 15.01
C GLY A 229 1.19 7.32 15.00
N ILE A 230 1.88 6.94 13.93
CA ILE A 230 3.30 7.23 13.68
C ILE A 230 3.43 7.82 12.29
N GLN A 231 4.20 8.90 12.14
CA GLN A 231 4.61 9.41 10.84
C GLN A 231 5.98 8.85 10.47
N VAL A 232 6.12 8.36 9.26
CA VAL A 232 7.30 7.65 8.75
C VAL A 232 7.77 8.31 7.45
N ASP A 233 9.07 8.39 7.25
CA ASP A 233 9.65 8.74 5.96
C ASP A 233 9.40 7.59 4.96
N GLY A 234 8.37 7.74 4.14
CA GLY A 234 7.98 6.78 3.11
C GLY A 234 8.89 6.79 1.87
N MET A 235 9.95 7.61 1.86
CA MET A 235 11.00 7.59 0.84
C MET A 235 12.24 6.77 1.29
N ASP A 236 12.26 6.31 2.54
CA ASP A 236 13.32 5.45 3.10
C ASP A 236 12.77 4.04 3.39
N VAL A 237 13.19 3.05 2.60
CA VAL A 237 12.73 1.65 2.73
C VAL A 237 13.07 1.06 4.10
N LEU A 238 14.18 1.46 4.70
CA LEU A 238 14.60 0.97 6.02
C LEU A 238 13.79 1.62 7.15
N ALA A 239 13.38 2.88 7.00
CA ALA A 239 12.42 3.51 7.91
C ALA A 239 11.04 2.84 7.80
N CYS A 240 10.58 2.55 6.57
CA CYS A 240 9.35 1.80 6.32
C CYS A 240 9.39 0.41 6.98
N ARG A 241 10.47 -0.35 6.80
CA ARG A 241 10.65 -1.67 7.40
C ARG A 241 10.63 -1.63 8.92
N GLY A 242 11.38 -0.71 9.53
CA GLY A 242 11.42 -0.58 10.99
C GLY A 242 10.08 -0.19 11.60
N ALA A 243 9.32 0.70 10.91
CA ALA A 243 7.99 1.07 11.33
C ALA A 243 6.98 -0.10 11.22
N ALA A 244 7.14 -0.95 10.20
CA ALA A 244 6.32 -2.15 10.07
C ALA A 244 6.57 -3.13 11.20
N GLU A 245 7.82 -3.36 11.60
CA GLU A 245 8.17 -4.25 12.73
C GLU A 245 7.53 -3.77 14.04
N GLU A 246 7.68 -2.49 14.37
CA GLU A 246 7.07 -1.90 15.58
C GLU A 246 5.54 -2.01 15.54
N ALA A 247 4.92 -1.72 14.39
CA ALA A 247 3.48 -1.80 14.25
C ALA A 247 2.98 -3.25 14.37
N LEU A 248 3.68 -4.23 13.80
CA LEU A 248 3.36 -5.65 13.90
C LEU A 248 3.49 -6.14 15.35
N GLU A 249 4.54 -5.73 16.07
CA GLU A 249 4.70 -6.05 17.48
C GLU A 249 3.54 -5.48 18.30
N TRP A 250 3.18 -4.21 18.05
CA TRP A 250 2.06 -3.55 18.71
C TRP A 250 0.75 -4.32 18.53
N VAL A 251 0.36 -4.61 17.28
CA VAL A 251 -0.94 -5.24 17.01
C VAL A 251 -0.99 -6.70 17.45
N ARG A 252 0.12 -7.46 17.29
CA ARG A 252 0.24 -8.86 17.73
C ARG A 252 0.24 -8.99 19.24
N SER A 253 0.67 -7.96 19.98
CA SER A 253 0.55 -7.94 21.44
C SER A 253 -0.88 -7.70 21.96
N GLY A 254 -1.88 -7.59 21.07
CA GLY A 254 -3.29 -7.41 21.41
C GLY A 254 -3.68 -5.99 21.85
N LYS A 255 -2.79 -5.02 21.65
CA LYS A 255 -3.02 -3.60 22.01
C LYS A 255 -4.05 -2.91 21.13
N GLY A 256 -4.42 -3.52 20.00
CA GLY A 256 -5.39 -3.01 19.04
C GLY A 256 -4.73 -2.35 17.84
N PRO A 257 -5.49 -1.57 17.03
CA PRO A 257 -5.00 -0.99 15.78
C PRO A 257 -3.92 0.07 15.99
N ILE A 258 -3.18 0.33 14.90
CA ILE A 258 -2.19 1.41 14.80
C ILE A 258 -2.29 2.07 13.43
N ILE A 259 -1.95 3.36 13.33
CA ILE A 259 -1.87 4.10 12.08
C ILE A 259 -0.40 4.38 11.74
N LEU A 260 0.01 4.04 10.52
CA LEU A 260 1.26 4.48 9.93
C LEU A 260 0.96 5.49 8.83
N GLU A 261 1.43 6.73 8.96
CA GLU A 261 1.42 7.70 7.88
C GLU A 261 2.76 7.68 7.17
N MET A 262 2.77 7.16 5.94
CA MET A 262 3.94 7.10 5.09
C MET A 262 4.05 8.38 4.26
N LYS A 263 4.96 9.29 4.64
CA LYS A 263 5.23 10.52 3.88
C LYS A 263 6.02 10.17 2.63
N THR A 264 5.33 10.05 1.53
CA THR A 264 5.89 9.66 0.24
C THR A 264 5.55 10.68 -0.85
N TYR A 265 5.91 10.39 -2.10
CA TYR A 265 5.63 11.30 -3.21
C TYR A 265 5.38 10.54 -4.51
N ARG A 266 4.27 10.86 -5.19
CA ARG A 266 3.94 10.28 -6.49
C ARG A 266 4.58 11.09 -7.60
N TYR A 267 5.53 10.50 -8.38
CA TYR A 267 6.22 11.22 -9.46
C TYR A 267 5.38 11.45 -10.71
N ARG A 268 4.40 10.61 -10.96
CA ARG A 268 3.50 10.71 -12.11
C ARG A 268 2.18 11.42 -11.74
N GLY A 269 1.35 11.72 -12.73
CA GLY A 269 -0.01 12.17 -12.50
C GLY A 269 -0.83 11.18 -11.69
N HIS A 270 -2.05 11.55 -11.36
CA HIS A 270 -2.94 10.66 -10.60
C HIS A 270 -3.18 9.33 -11.32
N SER A 271 -3.46 9.40 -12.61
CA SER A 271 -3.48 8.29 -13.56
C SER A 271 -2.71 8.67 -14.81
N MET A 272 -2.53 7.76 -15.74
CA MET A 272 -1.84 8.04 -17.01
C MET A 272 -2.54 9.10 -17.87
N SER A 273 -3.85 9.30 -17.71
CA SER A 273 -4.61 10.35 -18.38
C SER A 273 -4.52 11.72 -17.70
N ASP A 274 -3.91 11.82 -16.51
CA ASP A 274 -3.78 13.05 -15.75
C ASP A 274 -2.54 13.86 -16.23
N PRO A 275 -2.72 15.07 -16.78
CA PRO A 275 -1.60 15.90 -17.24
C PRO A 275 -0.80 16.56 -16.10
N ALA A 276 -1.17 16.34 -14.83
CA ALA A 276 -0.50 16.83 -13.61
C ALA A 276 -0.24 18.36 -13.58
N LYS A 277 -1.17 19.17 -14.08
CA LYS A 277 -1.03 20.65 -14.15
C LYS A 277 -1.10 21.36 -12.79
N TYR A 278 -1.44 20.66 -11.72
CA TYR A 278 -1.59 21.18 -10.36
C TYR A 278 -0.28 21.33 -9.59
N ARG A 279 0.84 20.86 -10.14
CA ARG A 279 2.18 20.99 -9.58
C ARG A 279 3.21 21.25 -10.67
N SER A 280 4.34 21.86 -10.31
CA SER A 280 5.38 22.16 -11.28
C SER A 280 6.29 20.95 -11.55
N ARG A 281 6.97 20.96 -12.69
CA ARG A 281 8.00 19.94 -13.01
C ARG A 281 9.20 20.05 -12.09
N GLU A 282 9.53 21.27 -11.68
CA GLU A 282 10.64 21.59 -10.77
C GLU A 282 10.39 20.99 -9.38
N GLU A 283 9.14 21.03 -8.88
CA GLU A 283 8.76 20.39 -7.63
C GLU A 283 9.04 18.88 -7.69
N VAL A 284 8.54 18.19 -8.71
CA VAL A 284 8.74 16.75 -8.89
C VAL A 284 10.22 16.40 -9.02
N GLN A 285 10.96 17.18 -9.81
CA GLN A 285 12.38 16.96 -10.04
C GLN A 285 13.18 17.17 -8.75
N SER A 286 12.87 18.21 -7.99
CA SER A 286 13.53 18.47 -6.69
C SER A 286 13.35 17.32 -5.69
N VAL A 287 12.13 16.75 -5.60
CA VAL A 287 11.88 15.60 -4.73
C VAL A 287 12.65 14.38 -5.21
N ARG A 288 12.62 14.11 -6.53
CA ARG A 288 13.32 12.98 -7.12
C ARG A 288 14.84 13.03 -6.90
N GLU A 289 15.45 14.20 -7.06
CA GLU A 289 16.90 14.37 -6.86
C GLU A 289 17.33 14.21 -5.40
N LYS A 290 16.49 14.64 -4.46
CA LYS A 290 16.82 14.64 -3.04
C LYS A 290 16.47 13.37 -2.31
N SER A 291 15.38 12.71 -2.71
CA SER A 291 14.73 11.69 -1.89
C SER A 291 14.31 10.45 -2.67
N ASP A 292 14.87 10.17 -3.87
CA ASP A 292 14.52 8.94 -4.60
C ASP A 292 14.92 7.70 -3.79
N PRO A 293 13.98 6.80 -3.46
CA PRO A 293 14.23 5.67 -2.59
C PRO A 293 15.22 4.64 -3.18
N ILE A 294 15.25 4.50 -4.51
CA ILE A 294 16.18 3.59 -5.18
C ILE A 294 17.60 4.14 -5.10
N GLU A 295 17.78 5.44 -5.34
CA GLU A 295 19.07 6.10 -5.22
C GLU A 295 19.55 6.16 -3.75
N ALA A 296 18.64 6.20 -2.79
CA ALA A 296 19.00 6.14 -1.37
C ALA A 296 19.64 4.80 -1.01
N VAL A 297 19.04 3.67 -1.41
CA VAL A 297 19.60 2.33 -1.17
C VAL A 297 20.87 2.12 -1.98
N LYS A 298 20.95 2.66 -3.20
CA LYS A 298 22.18 2.59 -4.01
C LYS A 298 23.37 3.23 -3.28
N ARG A 299 23.18 4.43 -2.72
CA ARG A 299 24.22 5.10 -1.91
C ARG A 299 24.63 4.29 -0.68
N GLU A 300 23.71 3.60 -0.03
CA GLU A 300 24.06 2.71 1.09
C GLU A 300 24.87 1.50 0.65
N LEU A 301 24.51 0.88 -0.46
CA LEU A 301 25.29 -0.22 -1.06
C LEU A 301 26.69 0.23 -1.44
N GLU A 302 26.86 1.46 -1.94
CA GLU A 302 28.16 2.05 -2.24
C GLU A 302 29.03 2.19 -0.97
N THR A 303 28.44 2.57 0.18
CA THR A 303 29.18 2.62 1.46
C THR A 303 29.65 1.24 1.93
N LEU A 304 28.95 0.19 1.50
CA LEU A 304 29.32 -1.21 1.77
C LEU A 304 30.28 -1.80 0.69
N GLY A 305 30.80 -0.95 -0.18
CA GLY A 305 31.85 -1.28 -1.15
C GLY A 305 31.35 -1.82 -2.50
N LEU A 306 30.03 -1.78 -2.78
CA LEU A 306 29.53 -2.04 -4.14
C LEU A 306 29.76 -0.82 -5.02
N LYS A 307 30.15 -1.08 -6.25
CA LYS A 307 30.30 -0.06 -7.30
C LYS A 307 29.07 -0.09 -8.22
N GLU A 308 28.87 0.98 -8.96
CA GLU A 308 27.81 1.05 -9.96
C GLU A 308 27.86 -0.14 -10.96
N ASP A 309 29.07 -0.56 -11.34
CA ASP A 309 29.25 -1.71 -12.24
C ASP A 309 28.73 -3.03 -11.64
N ASP A 310 28.74 -3.19 -10.33
CA ASP A 310 28.22 -4.38 -9.64
C ASP A 310 26.68 -4.44 -9.70
N LEU A 311 26.01 -3.31 -9.87
CA LEU A 311 24.55 -3.22 -9.98
C LEU A 311 24.02 -3.39 -11.41
N LYS A 312 24.86 -3.18 -12.44
CA LYS A 312 24.48 -3.33 -13.86
C LYS A 312 23.88 -4.70 -14.22
N PRO A 313 24.38 -5.83 -13.71
CA PRO A 313 23.77 -7.13 -13.97
C PRO A 313 22.33 -7.21 -13.45
N ILE A 314 22.08 -6.64 -12.27
CA ILE A 314 20.75 -6.59 -11.66
C ILE A 314 19.80 -5.74 -12.52
N GLU A 315 20.26 -4.57 -12.97
CA GLU A 315 19.47 -3.70 -13.85
C GLU A 315 19.14 -4.39 -15.19
N ALA A 316 20.09 -5.15 -15.73
CA ALA A 316 19.88 -5.91 -16.96
C ALA A 316 18.89 -7.07 -16.77
N GLU A 317 18.95 -7.78 -15.64
CA GLU A 317 18.02 -8.83 -15.27
C GLU A 317 16.60 -8.28 -15.13
N ILE A 318 16.41 -7.20 -14.37
CA ILE A 318 15.12 -6.55 -14.17
C ILE A 318 14.53 -6.07 -15.51
N ARG A 319 15.37 -5.48 -16.37
CA ARG A 319 14.92 -5.07 -17.71
C ARG A 319 14.45 -6.25 -18.55
N LYS A 320 15.13 -7.37 -18.45
CA LYS A 320 14.75 -8.63 -19.13
C LYS A 320 13.41 -9.12 -18.61
N ILE A 321 13.23 -9.22 -17.28
CA ILE A 321 11.96 -9.64 -16.65
C ILE A 321 10.79 -8.78 -17.12
N VAL A 322 10.95 -7.47 -17.11
CA VAL A 322 9.90 -6.52 -17.50
C VAL A 322 9.56 -6.61 -19.00
N ASN A 323 10.57 -6.79 -19.88
CA ASN A 323 10.31 -6.99 -21.29
C ASN A 323 9.60 -8.32 -21.55
N GLU A 324 10.05 -9.41 -20.92
CA GLU A 324 9.36 -10.71 -21.01
C GLU A 324 7.91 -10.64 -20.52
N ALA A 325 7.62 -9.83 -19.50
CA ALA A 325 6.26 -9.62 -19.02
C ALA A 325 5.39 -8.90 -20.07
N ALA A 326 5.95 -7.88 -20.75
CA ALA A 326 5.26 -7.19 -21.83
C ALA A 326 5.02 -8.12 -23.03
N ASP A 327 6.06 -8.85 -23.48
CA ASP A 327 5.96 -9.80 -24.60
C ASP A 327 4.91 -10.90 -24.31
N TYR A 328 4.92 -11.43 -23.08
CA TYR A 328 3.92 -12.40 -22.62
C TYR A 328 2.50 -11.85 -22.71
N ALA A 329 2.29 -10.63 -22.22
CA ALA A 329 0.99 -9.98 -22.26
C ALA A 329 0.49 -9.76 -23.70
N GLU A 330 1.36 -9.34 -24.62
CA GLU A 330 1.02 -9.16 -26.03
C GLU A 330 0.65 -10.47 -26.73
N GLN A 331 1.31 -11.59 -26.37
CA GLN A 331 1.07 -12.91 -26.96
C GLN A 331 -0.11 -13.65 -26.36
N THR A 332 -0.56 -13.26 -25.19
CA THR A 332 -1.69 -13.89 -24.50
C THR A 332 -3.03 -13.45 -25.12
N PRO A 333 -4.00 -14.37 -25.34
CA PRO A 333 -5.28 -14.01 -25.91
C PRO A 333 -6.13 -13.15 -24.97
N GLU A 334 -7.06 -12.42 -25.54
CA GLU A 334 -8.13 -11.77 -24.79
C GLU A 334 -9.06 -12.82 -24.17
N PRO A 335 -9.79 -12.50 -23.09
CA PRO A 335 -10.80 -13.37 -22.51
C PRO A 335 -11.88 -13.74 -23.54
N ASP A 336 -12.42 -14.96 -23.43
CA ASP A 336 -13.60 -15.35 -24.21
C ASP A 336 -14.77 -14.42 -23.84
N PRO A 337 -15.60 -13.96 -24.80
CA PRO A 337 -16.78 -13.15 -24.50
C PRO A 337 -17.75 -13.79 -23.48
N ALA A 338 -17.77 -15.11 -23.35
CA ALA A 338 -18.55 -15.83 -22.35
C ALA A 338 -18.10 -15.51 -20.90
N GLU A 339 -16.83 -15.11 -20.71
CA GLU A 339 -16.31 -14.68 -19.41
C GLU A 339 -17.03 -13.45 -18.83
N LEU A 340 -17.77 -12.69 -19.64
CA LEU A 340 -18.62 -11.59 -19.17
C LEU A 340 -19.67 -12.06 -18.15
N TYR A 341 -20.10 -13.30 -18.24
CA TYR A 341 -21.19 -13.87 -17.43
C TYR A 341 -20.69 -14.80 -16.32
N THR A 342 -19.38 -15.04 -16.21
CA THR A 342 -18.80 -15.84 -15.14
C THR A 342 -18.47 -14.99 -13.91
N ASP A 343 -18.35 -15.62 -12.75
CA ASP A 343 -17.96 -15.01 -11.48
C ASP A 343 -18.89 -13.86 -11.00
N VAL A 344 -20.14 -13.80 -11.47
CA VAL A 344 -21.15 -12.79 -11.08
C VAL A 344 -21.90 -13.23 -9.86
N LEU A 345 -22.29 -14.51 -9.81
CA LEU A 345 -23.00 -15.12 -8.70
C LEU A 345 -22.37 -16.47 -8.37
N VAL A 346 -22.58 -16.94 -7.16
CA VAL A 346 -22.25 -18.31 -6.78
C VAL A 346 -23.26 -19.25 -7.47
N GLU A 347 -22.79 -20.16 -8.32
CA GLU A 347 -23.66 -21.02 -9.14
C GLU A 347 -24.35 -22.14 -8.38
N THR A 348 -23.89 -22.44 -7.15
CA THR A 348 -24.47 -23.53 -6.34
C THR A 348 -24.58 -23.12 -4.88
N TYR A 349 -25.78 -23.21 -4.35
CA TYR A 349 -26.07 -23.35 -2.93
C TYR A 349 -26.28 -24.84 -2.60
#